data_13e1ee88ce77c43b2718cb2e5b49410b
#
_entry.id   13e1ee88ce77c43b2718cb2e5b49410b
#
_cell.length_a   1.000
_cell.length_b   1.000
_cell.length_c   1.000
_cell.angle_alpha   90.00
_cell.angle_beta   90.00
_cell.angle_gamma   90.00
#
_symmetry.space_group_name_H-M   'P 1'
#
loop_
_entity.id
_entity.type
_entity.pdbx_description
1 polymer ?
#
loop_
_entity_poly.entity_id
_entity_poly.type
_entity_poly.pdbx_seq_one_letter_code
_entity_poly.pdbx_strand_id
1 'polypeptide(L)'
;MRKLVLLALVGLAAQLVDGSLGMGYGMTSSSLLLLAGLSPALASASVHLAEIGTTLASGASHWRLGNTDPRLVVRLGLPGAVGAFSGATVLSHLSTRAATPVTASLLILLGTYVLVRFALRPPRGSGSRHSPHGRRLLVPLGLVGGFVDATGGGGWGPVVTTTLLTGGRTAPRTVVGSVGASEFLVTVAASAGFLTGL
;
A
#
# COMPACT_ATOMS: atom_id res chain seq x y z
N MET A 1 8.39 5.89 27.31
CA MET A 1 8.35 4.41 27.37
C MET A 1 6.95 3.87 27.07
N ARG A 2 5.92 4.16 27.89
CA ARG A 2 4.55 3.60 27.73
C ARG A 2 3.92 3.88 26.35
N LYS A 3 4.09 5.09 25.80
CA LYS A 3 3.60 5.43 24.44
C LYS A 3 4.32 4.65 23.34
N LEU A 4 5.64 4.46 23.47
CA LEU A 4 6.41 3.69 22.48
C LEU A 4 6.01 2.21 22.46
N VAL A 5 5.77 1.62 23.65
CA VAL A 5 5.27 0.23 23.75
C VAL A 5 3.89 0.09 23.11
N LEU A 6 2.98 1.05 23.35
CA LEU A 6 1.66 1.08 22.73
C LEU A 6 1.77 1.16 21.19
N LEU A 7 2.59 2.06 20.67
CA LEU A 7 2.80 2.20 19.22
C LEU A 7 3.42 0.94 18.61
N ALA A 8 4.35 0.29 19.31
CA ALA A 8 4.93 -0.97 18.87
C ALA A 8 3.90 -2.11 18.83
N LEU A 9 3.02 -2.20 19.83
CA LEU A 9 1.93 -3.19 19.86
C LEU A 9 0.91 -2.94 18.74
N VAL A 10 0.59 -1.68 18.46
CA VAL A 10 -0.27 -1.29 17.33
C VAL A 10 0.35 -1.69 16.00
N GLY A 11 1.64 -1.39 15.80
CA GLY A 11 2.37 -1.78 14.59
C GLY A 11 2.44 -3.30 14.42
N LEU A 12 2.66 -4.05 15.52
CA LEU A 12 2.65 -5.51 15.50
C LEU A 12 1.27 -6.06 15.11
N ALA A 13 0.20 -5.53 15.68
CA ALA A 13 -1.17 -5.93 15.34
C ALA A 13 -1.48 -5.65 13.86
N ALA A 14 -1.10 -4.47 13.35
CA ALA A 14 -1.26 -4.11 11.94
C ALA A 14 -0.46 -5.07 11.03
N GLN A 15 0.76 -5.43 11.43
CA GLN A 15 1.59 -6.36 10.66
C GLN A 15 1.02 -7.79 10.66
N LEU A 16 0.36 -8.24 11.73
CA LEU A 16 -0.34 -9.53 11.76
C LEU A 16 -1.54 -9.55 10.80
N VAL A 17 -2.28 -8.44 10.70
CA VAL A 17 -3.36 -8.29 9.73
C VAL A 17 -2.80 -8.35 8.31
N ASP A 18 -1.75 -7.59 8.02
CA ASP A 18 -1.10 -7.58 6.72
C ASP A 18 -0.55 -8.95 6.33
N GLY A 19 0.16 -9.61 7.22
CA GLY A 19 0.72 -10.94 6.99
C GLY A 19 -0.34 -12.02 6.73
N SER A 20 -1.56 -11.86 7.27
CA SER A 20 -2.67 -12.79 7.05
C SER A 20 -3.43 -12.55 5.75
N LEU A 21 -3.57 -11.31 5.34
CA LEU A 21 -4.35 -10.88 4.17
C LEU A 21 -3.48 -10.57 2.94
N GLY A 22 -2.17 -10.37 3.14
CA GLY A 22 -1.24 -9.90 2.11
C GLY A 22 -1.49 -8.43 1.73
N MET A 23 -2.17 -7.68 2.60
CA MET A 23 -2.44 -6.25 2.46
C MET A 23 -3.04 -5.68 3.74
N GLY A 24 -2.90 -4.36 3.96
CA GLY A 24 -3.66 -3.66 5.00
C GLY A 24 -2.84 -3.05 6.13
N TYR A 25 -1.53 -3.26 6.18
CA TYR A 25 -0.66 -2.62 7.17
C TYR A 25 -0.83 -1.10 7.16
N GLY A 26 -0.72 -0.48 6.00
CA GLY A 26 -0.83 0.97 5.84
C GLY A 26 -2.16 1.52 6.33
N MET A 27 -3.29 0.95 5.85
CA MET A 27 -4.64 1.40 6.28
C MET A 27 -4.84 1.27 7.80
N THR A 28 -4.46 0.13 8.36
CA THR A 28 -4.62 -0.14 9.80
C THR A 28 -3.75 0.80 10.63
N SER A 29 -2.47 0.92 10.27
CA SER A 29 -1.52 1.77 10.98
C SER A 29 -1.91 3.25 10.88
N SER A 30 -2.24 3.74 9.68
CA SER A 30 -2.65 5.13 9.48
C SER A 30 -3.93 5.47 10.24
N SER A 31 -4.93 4.59 10.21
CA SER A 31 -6.17 4.79 10.99
C SER A 31 -5.87 4.93 12.48
N LEU A 32 -5.03 4.06 13.02
CA LEU A 32 -4.67 4.09 14.44
C LEU A 32 -3.81 5.31 14.80
N LEU A 33 -2.90 5.74 13.92
CA LEU A 33 -2.08 6.94 14.13
C LEU A 33 -2.93 8.22 14.08
N LEU A 34 -3.90 8.29 13.16
CA LEU A 34 -4.87 9.39 13.11
C LEU A 34 -5.73 9.45 14.38
N LEU A 35 -6.21 8.30 14.87
CA LEU A 35 -6.95 8.21 16.14
C LEU A 35 -6.08 8.58 17.34
N ALA A 36 -4.77 8.34 17.26
CA ALA A 36 -3.80 8.78 18.28
C ALA A 36 -3.48 10.28 18.19
N GLY A 37 -4.06 11.00 17.22
CA GLY A 37 -3.94 12.47 17.09
C GLY A 37 -2.79 12.96 16.22
N LEU A 38 -2.16 12.07 15.43
CA LEU A 38 -1.15 12.52 14.45
C LEU A 38 -1.84 13.23 13.27
N SER A 39 -1.14 14.22 12.68
CA SER A 39 -1.60 14.80 11.42
C SER A 39 -1.52 13.76 10.29
N PRO A 40 -2.37 13.86 9.24
CA PRO A 40 -2.36 12.93 8.12
C PRO A 40 -0.98 12.76 7.47
N ALA A 41 -0.26 13.86 7.26
CA ALA A 41 1.07 13.81 6.65
C ALA A 41 2.08 13.07 7.54
N LEU A 42 2.09 13.31 8.85
CA LEU A 42 2.97 12.60 9.79
C LEU A 42 2.57 11.12 9.92
N ALA A 43 1.28 10.81 9.94
CA ALA A 43 0.81 9.42 9.99
C ALA A 43 1.27 8.66 8.75
N SER A 44 1.00 9.18 7.55
CA SER A 44 1.40 8.57 6.29
C SER A 44 2.93 8.47 6.16
N ALA A 45 3.69 9.53 6.48
CA ALA A 45 5.15 9.50 6.45
C ALA A 45 5.73 8.43 7.38
N SER A 46 5.18 8.29 8.60
CA SER A 46 5.63 7.28 9.57
C SER A 46 5.36 5.86 9.08
N VAL A 47 4.20 5.63 8.47
CA VAL A 47 3.83 4.33 7.90
C VAL A 47 4.78 3.97 6.77
N HIS A 48 4.96 4.84 5.77
CA HIS A 48 5.83 4.56 4.63
C HIS A 48 7.30 4.35 5.03
N LEU A 49 7.77 5.10 6.03
CA LEU A 49 9.13 4.89 6.56
C LEU A 49 9.29 3.48 7.20
N ALA A 50 8.30 3.03 7.95
CA ALA A 50 8.29 1.68 8.51
C ALA A 50 8.18 0.60 7.42
N GLU A 51 7.37 0.86 6.39
CA GLU A 51 7.18 -0.05 5.26
C GLU A 51 8.43 -0.25 4.40
N ILE A 52 9.39 0.66 4.38
CA ILE A 52 10.67 0.43 3.69
C ILE A 52 11.33 -0.87 4.18
N GLY A 53 11.40 -1.06 5.49
CA GLY A 53 12.01 -2.27 6.07
C GLY A 53 11.16 -3.53 5.84
N THR A 54 9.87 -3.44 6.08
CA THR A 54 8.97 -4.60 5.96
C THR A 54 8.77 -5.06 4.53
N THR A 55 8.62 -4.12 3.58
CA THR A 55 8.45 -4.45 2.15
C THR A 55 9.75 -4.94 1.52
N LEU A 56 10.92 -4.45 1.96
CA LEU A 56 12.20 -5.00 1.55
C LEU A 56 12.33 -6.47 1.99
N ALA A 57 12.04 -6.77 3.24
CA ALA A 57 12.11 -8.13 3.79
C ALA A 57 11.09 -9.06 3.12
N SER A 58 9.85 -8.61 2.96
CA SER A 58 8.78 -9.34 2.27
C SER A 58 9.13 -9.58 0.80
N GLY A 59 9.52 -8.54 0.07
CA GLY A 59 9.91 -8.62 -1.33
C GLY A 59 11.08 -9.58 -1.57
N ALA A 60 12.11 -9.53 -0.74
CA ALA A 60 13.25 -10.44 -0.81
C ALA A 60 12.84 -11.89 -0.53
N SER A 61 11.95 -12.12 0.44
CA SER A 61 11.42 -13.45 0.77
C SER A 61 10.61 -14.02 -0.39
N HIS A 62 9.68 -13.26 -0.95
CA HIS A 62 8.88 -13.67 -2.10
C HIS A 62 9.72 -13.90 -3.36
N TRP A 63 10.76 -13.09 -3.54
CA TRP A 63 11.72 -13.29 -4.64
C TRP A 63 12.43 -14.65 -4.52
N ARG A 64 12.96 -14.97 -3.34
CA ARG A 64 13.62 -16.25 -3.06
C ARG A 64 12.68 -17.46 -3.23
N LEU A 65 11.40 -17.29 -2.90
CA LEU A 65 10.39 -18.33 -3.05
C LEU A 65 9.83 -18.47 -4.48
N GLY A 66 10.30 -17.65 -5.44
CA GLY A 66 9.81 -17.65 -6.82
C GLY A 66 8.36 -17.18 -6.97
N ASN A 67 7.89 -16.37 -6.04
CA ASN A 67 6.52 -15.83 -6.02
C ASN A 67 6.41 -14.44 -6.67
N THR A 68 7.45 -13.95 -7.32
CA THR A 68 7.47 -12.63 -7.96
C THR A 68 7.50 -12.75 -9.48
N ASP A 69 6.78 -11.86 -10.15
CA ASP A 69 6.90 -11.60 -11.59
C ASP A 69 7.62 -10.25 -11.79
N PRO A 70 8.88 -10.22 -12.24
CA PRO A 70 9.65 -8.98 -12.38
C PRO A 70 8.98 -7.96 -13.32
N ARG A 71 8.23 -8.44 -14.32
CA ARG A 71 7.51 -7.56 -15.25
C ARG A 71 6.36 -6.84 -14.54
N LEU A 72 5.67 -7.55 -13.65
CA LEU A 72 4.60 -6.99 -12.83
C LEU A 72 5.17 -5.97 -11.83
N VAL A 73 6.28 -6.32 -11.14
CA VAL A 73 6.98 -5.44 -10.20
C VAL A 73 7.35 -4.11 -10.85
N VAL A 74 8.04 -4.14 -12.00
CA VAL A 74 8.49 -2.91 -12.67
C VAL A 74 7.33 -2.10 -13.24
N ARG A 75 6.34 -2.76 -13.87
CA ARG A 75 5.21 -2.08 -14.50
C ARG A 75 4.23 -1.45 -13.52
N LEU A 76 4.20 -1.92 -12.29
CA LEU A 76 3.44 -1.32 -11.19
C LEU A 76 4.30 -0.36 -10.37
N GLY A 77 5.48 -0.81 -9.96
CA GLY A 77 6.32 -0.09 -9.02
C GLY A 77 6.82 1.25 -9.54
N LEU A 78 7.28 1.33 -10.81
CA LEU A 78 7.77 2.60 -11.34
C LEU A 78 6.66 3.67 -11.46
N PRO A 79 5.51 3.42 -12.10
CA PRO A 79 4.44 4.40 -12.08
C PRO A 79 3.87 4.61 -10.66
N GLY A 80 3.86 3.57 -9.82
CA GLY A 80 3.48 3.69 -8.42
C GLY A 80 4.37 4.63 -7.63
N ALA A 81 5.67 4.55 -7.83
CA ALA A 81 6.64 5.46 -7.22
C ALA A 81 6.40 6.92 -7.62
N VAL A 82 6.10 7.17 -8.91
CA VAL A 82 5.74 8.53 -9.39
C VAL A 82 4.44 9.00 -8.73
N GLY A 83 3.43 8.15 -8.66
CA GLY A 83 2.16 8.44 -7.99
C GLY A 83 2.37 8.74 -6.51
N ALA A 84 3.16 7.92 -5.82
CA ALA A 84 3.41 8.04 -4.38
C ALA A 84 4.21 9.31 -4.04
N PHE A 85 5.26 9.61 -4.81
CA PHE A 85 6.02 10.84 -4.63
C PHE A 85 5.12 12.08 -4.77
N SER A 86 4.29 12.13 -5.83
CA SER A 86 3.36 13.24 -6.03
C SER A 86 2.27 13.28 -4.94
N GLY A 87 1.72 12.16 -4.52
CA GLY A 87 0.74 12.09 -3.44
C GLY A 87 1.30 12.55 -2.09
N ALA A 88 2.52 12.13 -1.75
CA ALA A 88 3.23 12.56 -0.55
C ALA A 88 3.51 14.07 -0.56
N THR A 89 3.99 14.59 -1.70
CA THR A 89 4.23 16.03 -1.88
C THR A 89 2.93 16.84 -1.73
N VAL A 90 1.84 16.40 -2.37
CA VAL A 90 0.53 17.06 -2.22
C VAL A 90 0.08 17.04 -0.77
N LEU A 91 0.13 15.88 -0.10
CA LEU A 91 -0.34 15.75 1.28
C LEU A 91 0.48 16.60 2.26
N SER A 92 1.82 16.70 2.08
CA SER A 92 2.69 17.48 2.95
C SER A 92 2.45 18.98 2.83
N HIS A 93 1.95 19.46 1.69
CA HIS A 93 1.60 20.89 1.49
C HIS A 93 0.17 21.24 1.93
N LEU A 94 -0.66 20.24 2.24
CA LEU A 94 -2.02 20.51 2.73
C LEU A 94 -1.99 20.85 4.23
N SER A 95 -2.78 21.85 4.63
CA SER A 95 -3.03 22.09 6.05
C SER A 95 -3.68 20.86 6.68
N THR A 96 -3.36 20.57 7.94
CA THR A 96 -3.97 19.44 8.67
C THR A 96 -5.49 19.46 8.62
N ARG A 97 -6.10 20.66 8.67
CA ARG A 97 -7.56 20.83 8.59
C ARG A 97 -8.13 20.37 7.25
N ALA A 98 -7.42 20.59 6.15
CA ALA A 98 -7.84 20.13 4.82
C ALA A 98 -7.49 18.66 4.59
N ALA A 99 -6.32 18.22 5.06
CA ALA A 99 -5.84 16.86 4.87
C ALA A 99 -6.67 15.81 5.63
N THR A 100 -7.11 16.11 6.86
CA THR A 100 -7.83 15.14 7.71
C THR A 100 -9.09 14.56 7.04
N PRO A 101 -10.04 15.36 6.52
CA PRO A 101 -11.22 14.80 5.87
C PRO A 101 -10.87 14.04 4.58
N VAL A 102 -9.86 14.47 3.84
CA VAL A 102 -9.41 13.78 2.62
C VAL A 102 -8.88 12.39 2.95
N THR A 103 -7.91 12.30 3.87
CA THR A 103 -7.31 11.03 4.28
C THR A 103 -8.35 10.11 4.92
N ALA A 104 -9.21 10.62 5.82
CA ALA A 104 -10.27 9.83 6.44
C ALA A 104 -11.26 9.27 5.40
N SER A 105 -11.67 10.10 4.43
CA SER A 105 -12.54 9.66 3.35
C SER A 105 -11.90 8.58 2.48
N LEU A 106 -10.62 8.75 2.14
CA LEU A 106 -9.87 7.74 1.39
C LEU A 106 -9.80 6.40 2.15
N LEU A 107 -9.49 6.41 3.45
CA LEU A 107 -9.43 5.19 4.25
C LEU A 107 -10.80 4.49 4.33
N ILE A 108 -11.89 5.22 4.51
CA ILE A 108 -13.26 4.67 4.51
C ILE A 108 -13.60 4.08 3.13
N LEU A 109 -13.31 4.80 2.05
CA LEU A 109 -13.57 4.33 0.69
C LEU A 109 -12.75 3.08 0.34
N LEU A 110 -11.47 3.05 0.74
CA LEU A 110 -10.59 1.89 0.52
C LEU A 110 -11.08 0.68 1.32
N GLY A 111 -11.40 0.85 2.60
CA GLY A 111 -11.94 -0.23 3.43
C GLY A 111 -13.26 -0.77 2.86
N THR A 112 -14.16 0.12 2.45
CA THR A 112 -15.42 -0.24 1.80
C THR A 112 -15.17 -0.96 0.47
N TYR A 113 -14.25 -0.46 -0.36
CA TYR A 113 -13.87 -1.08 -1.62
C TYR A 113 -13.37 -2.51 -1.43
N VAL A 114 -12.44 -2.72 -0.49
CA VAL A 114 -11.90 -4.05 -0.17
C VAL A 114 -13.03 -4.98 0.26
N LEU A 115 -13.85 -4.54 1.23
CA LEU A 115 -14.97 -5.33 1.75
C LEU A 115 -15.93 -5.76 0.64
N VAL A 116 -16.41 -4.80 -0.15
CA VAL A 116 -17.37 -5.05 -1.24
C VAL A 116 -16.76 -5.95 -2.32
N ARG A 117 -15.50 -5.70 -2.68
CA ARG A 117 -14.83 -6.49 -3.74
C ARG A 117 -14.65 -7.94 -3.34
N PHE A 118 -14.20 -8.23 -2.12
CA PHE A 118 -14.04 -9.60 -1.65
C PHE A 118 -15.39 -10.30 -1.38
N ALA A 119 -16.40 -9.56 -0.91
CA ALA A 119 -17.74 -10.10 -0.73
C ALA A 119 -18.40 -10.51 -2.06
N LEU A 120 -18.27 -9.66 -3.11
CA LEU A 120 -18.90 -9.91 -4.41
C LEU A 120 -18.07 -10.77 -5.37
N ARG A 121 -16.75 -10.72 -5.25
CA ARG A 121 -15.81 -11.42 -6.14
C ARG A 121 -14.64 -11.98 -5.35
N PRO A 122 -14.84 -13.10 -4.63
CA PRO A 122 -13.75 -13.74 -3.89
C PRO A 122 -12.62 -14.16 -4.84
N PRO A 123 -11.36 -14.13 -4.38
CA PRO A 123 -10.20 -14.52 -5.17
C PRO A 123 -10.35 -15.96 -5.69
N ARG A 124 -10.04 -16.18 -6.98
CA ARG A 124 -10.01 -17.50 -7.58
C ARG A 124 -8.60 -18.06 -7.53
N GLY A 125 -8.43 -19.27 -7.04
CA GLY A 125 -7.12 -19.89 -6.85
C GLY A 125 -6.34 -20.27 -8.12
N SER A 126 -6.94 -20.17 -9.30
CA SER A 126 -6.40 -20.66 -10.57
C SER A 126 -5.95 -19.52 -11.47
N GLY A 127 -4.77 -18.96 -11.23
CA GLY A 127 -4.19 -17.94 -12.12
C GLY A 127 -2.80 -18.36 -12.64
N SER A 128 -2.33 -17.69 -13.71
CA SER A 128 -0.99 -17.88 -14.26
C SER A 128 0.09 -17.36 -13.30
N ARG A 129 1.27 -17.99 -13.32
CA ARG A 129 2.46 -17.48 -12.61
C ARG A 129 2.97 -16.17 -13.21
N HIS A 130 2.73 -15.94 -14.51
CA HIS A 130 3.07 -14.69 -15.17
C HIS A 130 1.81 -13.87 -15.36
N SER A 131 1.87 -12.59 -14.99
CA SER A 131 0.72 -11.72 -15.12
C SER A 131 0.40 -11.43 -16.59
N PRO A 132 -0.81 -11.75 -17.05
CA PRO A 132 -1.22 -11.45 -18.42
C PRO A 132 -1.59 -9.97 -18.63
N HIS A 133 -1.50 -9.16 -17.58
CA HIS A 133 -1.92 -7.76 -17.62
C HIS A 133 -0.94 -6.89 -18.40
N GLY A 134 -1.48 -6.13 -19.37
CA GLY A 134 -0.71 -5.20 -20.18
C GLY A 134 -0.40 -3.88 -19.47
N ARG A 135 0.54 -3.10 -20.04
CA ARG A 135 0.89 -1.75 -19.55
C ARG A 135 -0.31 -0.81 -19.45
N ARG A 136 -1.30 -0.96 -20.34
CA ARG A 136 -2.53 -0.12 -20.37
C ARG A 136 -3.33 -0.19 -19.05
N LEU A 137 -3.27 -1.32 -18.34
CA LEU A 137 -3.91 -1.46 -17.03
C LEU A 137 -2.93 -1.15 -15.89
N LEU A 138 -1.70 -1.69 -15.96
CA LEU A 138 -0.77 -1.65 -14.83
C LEU A 138 -0.21 -0.24 -14.58
N VAL A 139 0.01 0.57 -15.62
CA VAL A 139 0.53 1.93 -15.46
C VAL A 139 -0.47 2.83 -14.74
N PRO A 140 -1.72 3.00 -15.19
CA PRO A 140 -2.69 3.81 -14.44
C PRO A 140 -3.01 3.24 -13.07
N LEU A 141 -3.06 1.90 -12.92
CA LEU A 141 -3.26 1.26 -11.63
C LEU A 141 -2.12 1.58 -10.65
N GLY A 142 -0.87 1.56 -11.12
CA GLY A 142 0.28 1.94 -10.32
C GLY A 142 0.25 3.42 -9.94
N LEU A 143 0.05 4.33 -10.91
CA LEU A 143 -0.02 5.77 -10.65
C LEU A 143 -1.10 6.12 -9.61
N VAL A 144 -2.32 5.65 -9.85
CA VAL A 144 -3.45 5.92 -8.93
C VAL A 144 -3.21 5.23 -7.58
N GLY A 145 -2.77 3.95 -7.61
CA GLY A 145 -2.48 3.20 -6.39
C GLY A 145 -1.45 3.90 -5.51
N GLY A 146 -0.31 4.32 -6.08
CA GLY A 146 0.73 5.03 -5.33
C GLY A 146 0.29 6.40 -4.83
N PHE A 147 -0.45 7.17 -5.64
CA PHE A 147 -0.98 8.46 -5.21
C PHE A 147 -1.96 8.32 -4.03
N VAL A 148 -2.90 7.38 -4.13
CA VAL A 148 -3.88 7.09 -3.07
C VAL A 148 -3.18 6.53 -1.83
N ASP A 149 -2.15 5.71 -2.02
CA ASP A 149 -1.34 5.15 -0.96
C ASP A 149 -0.67 6.23 -0.11
N ALA A 150 0.07 7.13 -0.74
CA ALA A 150 0.76 8.21 -0.05
C ALA A 150 -0.22 9.22 0.59
N THR A 151 -1.33 9.56 -0.08
CA THR A 151 -2.32 10.51 0.45
C THR A 151 -3.23 9.89 1.52
N GLY A 152 -3.52 8.61 1.44
CA GLY A 152 -4.32 7.86 2.40
C GLY A 152 -3.53 7.23 3.53
N GLY A 153 -2.21 7.08 3.37
CA GLY A 153 -1.36 6.36 4.32
C GLY A 153 -1.58 4.85 4.29
N GLY A 154 -1.86 4.27 3.10
CA GLY A 154 -2.02 2.83 2.96
C GLY A 154 -3.04 2.38 1.92
N GLY A 155 -2.84 2.76 0.68
CA GLY A 155 -3.74 2.42 -0.42
C GLY A 155 -3.18 1.39 -1.41
N TRP A 156 -1.87 1.10 -1.38
CA TRP A 156 -1.22 0.24 -2.36
C TRP A 156 -1.84 -1.17 -2.39
N GLY A 157 -1.80 -1.88 -1.28
CA GLY A 157 -2.41 -3.20 -1.16
C GLY A 157 -3.91 -3.20 -1.50
N PRO A 158 -4.72 -2.37 -0.84
CA PRO A 158 -6.15 -2.23 -1.12
C PRO A 158 -6.49 -1.97 -2.59
N VAL A 159 -5.80 -1.07 -3.26
CA VAL A 159 -6.08 -0.74 -4.66
C VAL A 159 -5.50 -1.80 -5.60
N VAL A 160 -4.22 -2.10 -5.48
CA VAL A 160 -3.50 -2.92 -6.46
C VAL A 160 -3.72 -4.40 -6.21
N THR A 161 -3.49 -4.88 -4.98
CA THR A 161 -3.65 -6.31 -4.65
C THR A 161 -5.10 -6.75 -4.83
N THR A 162 -6.07 -5.98 -4.33
CA THR A 162 -7.49 -6.30 -4.49
C THR A 162 -7.90 -6.36 -5.95
N THR A 163 -7.47 -5.39 -6.77
CA THR A 163 -7.80 -5.35 -8.20
C THR A 163 -7.26 -6.58 -8.93
N LEU A 164 -6.00 -6.96 -8.67
CA LEU A 164 -5.37 -8.10 -9.35
C LEU A 164 -5.90 -9.45 -8.85
N LEU A 165 -6.12 -9.61 -7.54
CA LEU A 165 -6.68 -10.84 -6.96
C LEU A 165 -8.11 -11.11 -7.45
N THR A 166 -8.96 -10.08 -7.42
CA THR A 166 -10.35 -10.24 -7.86
C THR A 166 -10.47 -10.34 -9.39
N GLY A 167 -9.44 -9.92 -10.13
CA GLY A 167 -9.31 -10.17 -11.57
C GLY A 167 -9.08 -11.63 -11.92
N GLY A 168 -8.51 -12.43 -11.01
CA GLY A 168 -8.37 -13.89 -11.11
C GLY A 168 -7.45 -14.40 -12.22
N ARG A 169 -6.69 -13.52 -12.88
CA ARG A 169 -5.83 -13.86 -14.03
C ARG A 169 -4.40 -14.24 -13.65
N THR A 170 -3.94 -13.77 -12.49
CA THR A 170 -2.61 -14.04 -11.94
C THR A 170 -2.77 -14.87 -10.67
N ALA A 171 -1.88 -15.84 -10.45
CA ALA A 171 -1.90 -16.68 -9.25
C ALA A 171 -1.79 -15.81 -7.98
N PRO A 172 -2.58 -16.05 -6.93
CA PRO A 172 -2.62 -15.21 -5.74
C PRO A 172 -1.25 -14.97 -5.11
N ARG A 173 -0.43 -16.02 -4.97
CA ARG A 173 0.94 -15.90 -4.44
C ARG A 173 1.82 -14.97 -5.28
N THR A 174 1.65 -14.99 -6.61
CA THR A 174 2.40 -14.11 -7.51
C THR A 174 1.90 -12.66 -7.43
N VAL A 175 0.59 -12.46 -7.23
CA VAL A 175 0.05 -11.12 -6.97
C VAL A 175 0.65 -10.56 -5.70
N VAL A 176 0.49 -11.27 -4.56
CA VAL A 176 0.97 -10.81 -3.25
C VAL A 176 2.48 -10.55 -3.28
N GLY A 177 3.28 -11.50 -3.81
CA GLY A 177 4.73 -11.35 -3.87
C GLY A 177 5.20 -10.23 -4.79
N SER A 178 4.55 -10.03 -5.94
CA SER A 178 4.95 -8.98 -6.89
C SER A 178 4.48 -7.60 -6.45
N VAL A 179 3.28 -7.51 -5.88
CA VAL A 179 2.75 -6.24 -5.35
C VAL A 179 3.58 -5.80 -4.15
N GLY A 180 3.85 -6.69 -3.17
CA GLY A 180 4.71 -6.38 -2.03
C GLY A 180 6.14 -6.00 -2.43
N ALA A 181 6.73 -6.68 -3.44
CA ALA A 181 8.04 -6.27 -3.96
C ALA A 181 8.03 -4.91 -4.68
N SER A 182 6.93 -4.56 -5.37
CA SER A 182 6.77 -3.25 -6.01
C SER A 182 6.49 -2.13 -5.01
N GLU A 183 5.87 -2.45 -3.88
CA GLU A 183 5.58 -1.53 -2.79
C GLU A 183 6.84 -0.93 -2.17
N PHE A 184 7.93 -1.66 -2.14
CA PHE A 184 9.23 -1.12 -1.73
C PHE A 184 9.63 0.14 -2.52
N LEU A 185 9.42 0.14 -3.85
CA LEU A 185 9.69 1.32 -4.69
C LEU A 185 8.74 2.48 -4.35
N VAL A 186 7.50 2.16 -4.07
CA VAL A 186 6.44 3.11 -3.73
C VAL A 186 6.72 3.77 -2.38
N THR A 187 7.06 2.98 -1.36
CA THR A 187 7.34 3.48 0.00
C THR A 187 8.60 4.33 0.06
N VAL A 188 9.64 3.97 -0.69
CA VAL A 188 10.85 4.80 -0.83
C VAL A 188 10.52 6.14 -1.49
N ALA A 189 9.74 6.12 -2.57
CA ALA A 189 9.35 7.34 -3.27
C ALA A 189 8.41 8.23 -2.44
N ALA A 190 7.44 7.65 -1.73
CA ALA A 190 6.58 8.37 -0.79
C ALA A 190 7.40 9.02 0.32
N SER A 191 8.32 8.27 0.94
CA SER A 191 9.22 8.80 1.99
C SER A 191 10.07 9.96 1.48
N ALA A 192 10.61 9.85 0.26
CA ALA A 192 11.33 10.96 -0.37
C ALA A 192 10.43 12.19 -0.60
N GLY A 193 9.18 11.98 -1.05
CA GLY A 193 8.21 13.06 -1.23
C GLY A 193 7.87 13.76 0.08
N PHE A 194 7.71 13.04 1.19
CA PHE A 194 7.51 13.62 2.51
C PHE A 194 8.73 14.40 3.01
N LEU A 195 9.94 13.89 2.78
CA LEU A 195 11.18 14.60 3.18
C LEU A 195 11.37 15.94 2.46
N THR A 196 10.79 16.11 1.28
CA THR A 196 10.86 17.39 0.54
C THR A 196 9.77 18.36 0.94
N GLY A 197 8.72 17.93 1.63
CA GLY A 197 7.55 18.75 1.96
C GLY A 197 7.27 18.94 3.45
N LEU A 198 7.92 18.18 4.33
CA LEU A 198 7.86 18.31 5.79
C LEU A 198 9.13 18.96 6.33
#